data_615db2913260571d4829cbf8d3df571d
#
_entry.id   615db2913260571d4829cbf8d3df571d
#
_cell.length_a   1.000
_cell.length_b   1.000
_cell.length_c   1.000
_cell.angle_alpha   90.00
_cell.angle_beta   90.00
_cell.angle_gamma   90.00
#
_symmetry.space_group_name_H-M   'P 1'
#
loop_
_entity.id
_entity.type
_entity.pdbx_description
1 polymer ?
#
loop_
_entity_poly.entity_id
_entity_poly.type
_entity_poly.pdbx_seq_one_letter_code
_entity_poly.pdbx_strand_id
1 'polypeptide(L)'
;ELLRALNPDAKFAAGETIRVADVGVGELPDVAKIEVDKSEVAVKAFDASGKLLAFYPATIGSDTLPTPNRALISEGAAPNTNYTYDPKKLNSGKADRLLTIQPGPNNPVGAVWIDLTKDTYGIHGTPAPHLIGKRSSSGCVRLTNWDARELADAVKPGVPVVFVS
;
A
#
# COMPACT_ATOMS: atom_id res chain seq x y z
N GLU A 1 -4.51 -3.89 -18.26
CA GLU A 1 -5.98 -4.14 -18.21
C GLU A 1 -6.79 -2.87 -18.50
N LEU A 2 -6.59 -1.75 -17.77
CA LEU A 2 -7.36 -0.50 -17.92
C LEU A 2 -7.33 0.04 -19.34
N LEU A 3 -6.16 0.17 -19.96
CA LEU A 3 -6.03 0.65 -21.36
C LEU A 3 -6.87 -0.19 -22.34
N ARG A 4 -6.91 -1.50 -22.17
CA ARG A 4 -7.74 -2.39 -23.01
C ARG A 4 -9.23 -2.20 -22.72
N ALA A 5 -9.60 -2.03 -21.45
CA ALA A 5 -11.01 -1.78 -21.09
C ALA A 5 -11.52 -0.44 -21.65
N LEU A 6 -10.66 0.59 -21.67
CA LEU A 6 -10.99 1.90 -22.27
C LEU A 6 -11.00 1.88 -23.80
N ASN A 7 -10.37 0.90 -24.43
CA ASN A 7 -10.16 0.78 -25.87
C ASN A 7 -10.38 -0.68 -26.32
N PRO A 8 -11.60 -1.21 -26.26
CA PRO A 8 -11.85 -2.63 -26.53
C PRO A 8 -11.49 -3.04 -27.97
N ASP A 9 -11.61 -2.13 -28.93
CA ASP A 9 -11.38 -2.38 -30.35
C ASP A 9 -9.99 -1.95 -30.83
N ALA A 10 -9.15 -1.36 -29.95
CA ALA A 10 -7.84 -0.84 -30.32
C ALA A 10 -6.84 -1.98 -30.61
N LYS A 11 -6.05 -1.81 -31.64
CA LYS A 11 -4.94 -2.71 -32.00
C LYS A 11 -3.62 -2.32 -31.34
N PHE A 12 -3.57 -1.15 -30.70
CA PHE A 12 -2.37 -0.55 -30.10
C PHE A 12 -1.21 -0.45 -31.09
N ALA A 13 -1.52 -0.09 -32.34
CA ALA A 13 -0.54 0.08 -33.41
C ALA A 13 0.04 1.52 -33.39
N ALA A 14 1.24 1.66 -33.96
CA ALA A 14 1.86 2.98 -34.10
C ALA A 14 0.97 3.92 -34.92
N GLY A 15 0.72 5.13 -34.39
CA GLY A 15 -0.14 6.14 -35.04
C GLY A 15 -1.64 6.00 -34.71
N GLU A 16 -2.04 4.99 -33.97
CA GLU A 16 -3.42 4.84 -33.51
C GLU A 16 -3.72 5.78 -32.33
N THR A 17 -4.87 6.44 -32.38
CA THR A 17 -5.36 7.26 -31.25
C THR A 17 -6.11 6.37 -30.28
N ILE A 18 -5.74 6.40 -29.02
CA ILE A 18 -6.37 5.63 -27.92
C ILE A 18 -6.87 6.56 -26.82
N ARG A 19 -7.87 6.08 -26.05
CA ARG A 19 -8.34 6.73 -24.83
C ARG A 19 -7.43 6.36 -23.69
N VAL A 20 -7.03 7.36 -22.89
CA VAL A 20 -6.30 7.17 -21.62
C VAL A 20 -7.09 7.80 -20.48
N ALA A 21 -6.91 7.30 -19.26
CA ALA A 21 -7.44 7.96 -18.09
C ALA A 21 -6.61 9.21 -17.80
N ASP A 22 -7.25 10.36 -17.69
CA ASP A 22 -6.64 11.56 -17.14
C ASP A 22 -6.75 11.49 -15.61
N VAL A 23 -5.70 10.99 -14.97
CA VAL A 23 -5.66 10.81 -13.50
C VAL A 23 -5.15 12.05 -12.78
N GLY A 24 -4.82 13.11 -13.51
CA GLY A 24 -4.18 14.31 -12.95
C GLY A 24 -2.74 14.04 -12.50
N VAL A 25 -2.09 15.10 -12.07
CA VAL A 25 -0.74 15.12 -11.48
C VAL A 25 -0.76 16.04 -10.26
N GLY A 26 -1.78 15.92 -9.41
CA GLY A 26 -1.87 16.70 -8.18
C GLY A 26 -1.13 16.00 -7.03
N GLU A 27 -0.50 16.79 -6.17
CA GLU A 27 -0.06 16.29 -4.86
C GLU A 27 -1.27 16.06 -3.96
N LEU A 28 -1.27 14.96 -3.22
CA LEU A 28 -2.31 14.70 -2.24
C LEU A 28 -2.19 15.74 -1.11
N PRO A 29 -3.27 16.45 -0.72
CA PRO A 29 -3.24 17.35 0.42
C PRO A 29 -2.91 16.62 1.73
N ASP A 30 -2.54 17.37 2.77
CA ASP A 30 -2.29 16.83 4.10
C ASP A 30 -3.41 15.89 4.56
N VAL A 31 -3.05 14.65 4.84
CA VAL A 31 -3.98 13.62 5.34
C VAL A 31 -4.13 13.77 6.84
N ALA A 32 -5.37 13.86 7.30
CA ALA A 32 -5.71 13.95 8.73
C ALA A 32 -6.22 12.63 9.34
N LYS A 33 -6.69 11.69 8.52
CA LYS A 33 -7.11 10.36 8.92
C LYS A 33 -6.88 9.36 7.79
N ILE A 34 -6.42 8.16 8.15
CA ILE A 34 -6.39 7.00 7.26
C ILE A 34 -7.42 5.99 7.76
N GLU A 35 -8.16 5.38 6.84
CA GLU A 35 -9.07 4.29 7.11
C GLU A 35 -8.67 3.08 6.26
N VAL A 36 -8.45 1.96 6.91
CA VAL A 36 -8.24 0.66 6.27
C VAL A 36 -9.54 -0.10 6.31
N ASP A 37 -10.23 -0.13 5.18
CA ASP A 37 -11.52 -0.82 5.03
C ASP A 37 -11.27 -2.28 4.63
N LYS A 38 -11.59 -3.19 5.55
CA LYS A 38 -11.35 -4.62 5.34
C LYS A 38 -12.39 -5.25 4.42
N SER A 39 -13.59 -4.69 4.38
CA SER A 39 -14.67 -5.19 3.51
C SER A 39 -14.45 -4.81 2.05
N GLU A 40 -13.97 -3.59 1.81
CA GLU A 40 -13.63 -3.11 0.47
C GLU A 40 -12.20 -3.46 0.04
N VAL A 41 -11.38 -3.96 0.98
CA VAL A 41 -9.96 -4.26 0.77
C VAL A 41 -9.22 -3.03 0.22
N ALA A 42 -9.41 -1.90 0.90
CA ALA A 42 -8.95 -0.60 0.46
C ALA A 42 -8.38 0.26 1.59
N VAL A 43 -7.57 1.23 1.23
CA VAL A 43 -7.12 2.32 2.11
C VAL A 43 -7.76 3.61 1.61
N LYS A 44 -8.38 4.34 2.52
CA LYS A 44 -9.02 5.64 2.26
C LYS A 44 -8.29 6.72 3.06
N ALA A 45 -7.94 7.82 2.42
CA ALA A 45 -7.32 8.98 3.07
C ALA A 45 -8.32 10.13 3.13
N PHE A 46 -8.39 10.81 4.28
CA PHE A 46 -9.33 11.91 4.53
C PHE A 46 -8.61 13.14 5.04
N ASP A 47 -9.14 14.32 4.71
CA ASP A 47 -8.71 15.58 5.31
C ASP A 47 -9.33 15.81 6.70
N ALA A 48 -9.01 16.95 7.31
CA ALA A 48 -9.51 17.33 8.63
C ALA A 48 -11.04 17.59 8.66
N SER A 49 -11.65 17.84 7.52
CA SER A 49 -13.12 18.01 7.39
C SER A 49 -13.86 16.69 7.23
N GLY A 50 -13.14 15.58 7.04
CA GLY A 50 -13.68 14.26 6.75
C GLY A 50 -13.96 14.03 5.26
N LYS A 51 -13.50 14.91 4.38
CA LYS A 51 -13.60 14.75 2.93
C LYS A 51 -12.60 13.66 2.48
N LEU A 52 -13.08 12.73 1.66
CA LEU A 52 -12.24 11.73 1.00
C LEU A 52 -11.28 12.42 0.03
N LEU A 53 -9.98 12.22 0.24
CA LEU A 53 -8.89 12.71 -0.60
C LEU A 53 -8.43 11.66 -1.62
N ALA A 54 -8.27 10.42 -1.16
CA ALA A 54 -7.81 9.32 -1.98
C ALA A 54 -8.41 7.98 -1.57
N PHE A 55 -8.49 7.07 -2.54
CA PHE A 55 -8.93 5.69 -2.38
C PHE A 55 -7.94 4.78 -3.08
N TYR A 56 -7.33 3.87 -2.33
CA TYR A 56 -6.30 2.95 -2.83
C TYR A 56 -6.74 1.50 -2.66
N PRO A 57 -6.82 0.70 -3.73
CA PRO A 57 -6.92 -0.74 -3.61
C PRO A 57 -5.76 -1.30 -2.79
N ALA A 58 -6.03 -2.21 -1.89
CA ALA A 58 -5.03 -2.70 -0.95
C ALA A 58 -4.96 -4.23 -0.93
N THR A 59 -3.95 -4.75 -0.25
CA THR A 59 -3.90 -6.12 0.25
C THR A 59 -3.76 -6.05 1.77
N ILE A 60 -4.63 -6.72 2.48
CA ILE A 60 -4.69 -6.75 3.94
C ILE A 60 -4.35 -8.12 4.50
N GLY A 61 -4.32 -8.24 5.83
CA GLY A 61 -4.06 -9.51 6.52
C GLY A 61 -5.08 -10.60 6.18
N SER A 62 -4.65 -11.86 6.32
CA SER A 62 -5.50 -13.04 6.19
C SER A 62 -6.25 -13.34 7.50
N ASP A 63 -7.16 -14.31 7.46
CA ASP A 63 -7.85 -14.82 8.66
C ASP A 63 -6.88 -15.41 9.69
N THR A 64 -5.76 -15.96 9.24
CA THR A 64 -4.72 -16.54 10.11
C THR A 64 -3.73 -15.50 10.65
N LEU A 65 -3.51 -14.40 9.92
CA LEU A 65 -2.66 -13.27 10.30
C LEU A 65 -3.43 -11.96 10.05
N PRO A 66 -4.44 -11.68 10.88
CA PRO A 66 -5.38 -10.60 10.59
C PRO A 66 -4.77 -9.22 10.78
N THR A 67 -5.27 -8.32 9.97
CA THR A 67 -5.10 -6.88 10.18
C THR A 67 -5.73 -6.47 11.51
N PRO A 68 -5.14 -5.54 12.29
CA PRO A 68 -5.68 -5.08 13.57
C PRO A 68 -7.15 -4.67 13.50
N ASN A 69 -7.85 -4.85 14.64
CA ASN A 69 -9.22 -4.35 14.83
C ASN A 69 -9.27 -3.09 15.71
N ARG A 70 -8.15 -2.39 15.86
CA ARG A 70 -8.03 -1.17 16.67
C ARG A 70 -7.35 -0.07 15.87
N ALA A 71 -7.63 1.17 16.23
CA ALA A 71 -6.90 2.30 15.68
C ALA A 71 -5.41 2.24 16.07
N LEU A 72 -4.55 2.58 15.12
CA LEU A 72 -3.12 2.79 15.29
C LEU A 72 -2.80 4.25 14.93
N ILE A 73 -1.57 4.67 15.15
CA ILE A 73 -1.11 6.02 14.81
C ILE A 73 0.08 5.87 13.88
N SER A 74 0.18 6.73 12.87
CA SER A 74 1.36 6.82 12.02
C SER A 74 2.54 7.37 12.82
N GLU A 75 3.68 6.70 12.76
CA GLU A 75 4.94 7.15 13.37
C GLU A 75 5.88 7.84 12.35
N GLY A 76 5.45 7.89 11.10
CA GLY A 76 6.16 8.51 10.00
C GLY A 76 6.35 7.56 8.83
N ALA A 77 6.96 8.09 7.77
CA ALA A 77 7.24 7.34 6.56
C ALA A 77 8.74 7.30 6.25
N ALA A 78 9.24 6.14 5.86
CA ALA A 78 10.63 5.93 5.46
C ALA A 78 10.69 5.48 4.00
N PRO A 79 11.16 6.34 3.08
CA PRO A 79 11.39 5.95 1.70
C PRO A 79 12.63 5.05 1.59
N ASN A 80 12.61 4.15 0.62
CA ASN A 80 13.73 3.27 0.29
C ASN A 80 14.31 2.54 1.51
N THR A 81 13.45 1.97 2.36
CA THR A 81 13.86 1.29 3.58
C THR A 81 14.41 -0.11 3.31
N ASN A 82 15.32 -0.56 4.17
CA ASN A 82 15.75 -1.95 4.21
C ASN A 82 14.63 -2.84 4.75
N TYR A 83 14.60 -4.10 4.34
CA TYR A 83 13.73 -5.11 4.91
C TYR A 83 14.55 -6.19 5.61
N THR A 84 14.29 -6.41 6.89
CA THR A 84 14.90 -7.52 7.64
C THR A 84 14.00 -8.75 7.61
N TYR A 85 14.40 -9.73 6.82
CA TYR A 85 13.75 -11.04 6.81
C TYR A 85 14.15 -11.82 8.05
N ASP A 86 13.16 -12.20 8.86
CA ASP A 86 13.33 -13.07 10.02
C ASP A 86 12.55 -14.38 9.79
N PRO A 87 13.22 -15.50 9.55
CA PRO A 87 12.56 -16.78 9.29
C PRO A 87 11.71 -17.27 10.46
N LYS A 88 12.06 -16.87 11.69
CA LYS A 88 11.29 -17.24 12.90
C LYS A 88 9.94 -16.55 12.97
N LYS A 89 9.85 -15.33 12.41
CA LYS A 89 8.61 -14.54 12.40
C LYS A 89 7.69 -14.89 11.22
N LEU A 90 8.25 -15.32 10.10
CA LEU A 90 7.50 -15.49 8.86
C LEU A 90 7.11 -16.93 8.53
N ASN A 91 7.61 -17.90 9.27
CA ASN A 91 7.32 -19.33 9.09
C ASN A 91 7.43 -19.80 7.62
N SER A 92 8.29 -19.14 6.82
CA SER A 92 8.35 -19.29 5.35
C SER A 92 9.37 -20.31 4.87
N GLY A 93 10.21 -20.86 5.77
CA GLY A 93 11.16 -21.94 5.49
C GLY A 93 12.21 -21.70 4.40
N LYS A 94 12.33 -20.45 3.90
CA LYS A 94 13.20 -20.13 2.76
C LYS A 94 14.65 -19.78 3.13
N ALA A 95 14.90 -19.47 4.37
CA ALA A 95 16.24 -19.22 4.91
C ALA A 95 16.23 -19.53 6.41
N ASP A 96 17.39 -19.93 6.94
CA ASP A 96 17.60 -20.32 8.33
C ASP A 96 18.23 -19.20 9.18
N ARG A 97 18.50 -18.04 8.57
CA ARG A 97 19.16 -16.89 9.19
C ARG A 97 18.48 -15.58 8.85
N LEU A 98 18.72 -14.55 9.68
CA LEU A 98 18.36 -13.17 9.38
C LEU A 98 19.02 -12.70 8.08
N LEU A 99 18.23 -12.07 7.22
CA LEU A 99 18.72 -11.46 5.98
C LEU A 99 18.27 -10.01 5.92
N THR A 100 19.19 -9.10 5.64
CA THR A 100 18.87 -7.71 5.34
C THR A 100 18.78 -7.53 3.83
N ILE A 101 17.59 -7.26 3.35
CA ILE A 101 17.32 -6.99 1.94
C ILE A 101 17.39 -5.49 1.73
N GLN A 102 18.27 -5.05 0.84
CA GLN A 102 18.47 -3.65 0.52
C GLN A 102 17.27 -3.06 -0.23
N PRO A 103 17.09 -1.74 -0.25
CA PRO A 103 16.10 -1.08 -1.09
C PRO A 103 16.26 -1.48 -2.56
N GLY A 104 15.17 -1.64 -3.26
CA GLY A 104 15.20 -1.98 -4.68
C GLY A 104 13.95 -2.70 -5.17
N PRO A 105 13.91 -3.08 -6.46
CA PRO A 105 12.72 -3.64 -7.10
C PRO A 105 12.23 -4.97 -6.50
N ASN A 106 13.11 -5.69 -5.81
CA ASN A 106 12.78 -6.98 -5.17
C ASN A 106 12.55 -6.87 -3.66
N ASN A 107 12.62 -5.66 -3.09
CA ASN A 107 12.39 -5.48 -1.66
C ASN A 107 10.91 -5.77 -1.32
N PRO A 108 10.63 -6.67 -0.36
CA PRO A 108 9.27 -7.09 -0.02
C PRO A 108 8.34 -5.96 0.43
N VAL A 109 8.89 -4.87 0.99
CA VAL A 109 8.10 -3.71 1.43
C VAL A 109 8.02 -2.60 0.38
N GLY A 110 8.58 -2.85 -0.80
CA GLY A 110 8.50 -1.91 -1.91
C GLY A 110 9.29 -0.62 -1.70
N ALA A 111 8.73 0.48 -2.15
CA ALA A 111 9.42 1.76 -2.25
C ALA A 111 9.36 2.62 -0.98
N VAL A 112 8.42 2.36 -0.07
CA VAL A 112 8.19 3.14 1.14
C VAL A 112 7.53 2.28 2.22
N TRP A 113 7.82 2.61 3.47
CA TRP A 113 7.20 2.06 4.67
C TRP A 113 6.63 3.21 5.50
N ILE A 114 5.34 3.18 5.78
CA ILE A 114 4.65 4.03 6.74
C ILE A 114 4.51 3.23 8.02
N ASP A 115 5.25 3.63 9.05
CA ASP A 115 5.31 2.93 10.32
C ASP A 115 4.08 3.22 11.18
N LEU A 116 3.63 2.24 11.95
CA LEU A 116 2.46 2.35 12.83
C LEU A 116 2.84 1.94 14.26
N THR A 117 2.13 2.49 15.24
CA THR A 117 2.37 2.26 16.69
C THR A 117 2.26 0.80 17.16
N LYS A 118 2.08 -0.15 16.27
CA LYS A 118 2.18 -1.59 16.54
C LYS A 118 3.46 -2.12 15.93
N ASP A 119 4.36 -2.64 16.75
CA ASP A 119 5.63 -3.23 16.31
C ASP A 119 5.49 -4.12 15.07
N THR A 120 6.36 -3.93 14.12
CA THR A 120 6.44 -4.67 12.86
C THR A 120 5.21 -4.53 11.97
N TYR A 121 4.39 -3.50 12.20
CA TYR A 121 3.16 -3.25 11.47
C TYR A 121 3.24 -1.95 10.69
N GLY A 122 2.84 -1.96 9.42
CA GLY A 122 2.89 -0.76 8.59
C GLY A 122 2.01 -0.84 7.35
N ILE A 123 1.94 0.30 6.67
CA ILE A 123 1.41 0.41 5.31
C ILE A 123 2.61 0.58 4.38
N HIS A 124 2.70 -0.23 3.34
CA HIS A 124 3.90 -0.26 2.51
C HIS A 124 3.62 -0.63 1.05
N GLY A 125 4.59 -0.36 0.18
CA GLY A 125 4.55 -0.77 -1.21
C GLY A 125 4.75 -2.27 -1.45
N THR A 126 4.91 -2.67 -2.70
CA THR A 126 5.12 -4.07 -3.08
C THR A 126 5.95 -4.20 -4.36
N PRO A 127 6.81 -5.24 -4.47
CA PRO A 127 7.44 -5.59 -5.74
C PRO A 127 6.49 -6.26 -6.73
N ALA A 128 5.26 -6.62 -6.29
CA ALA A 128 4.28 -7.35 -7.09
C ALA A 128 2.92 -6.64 -7.11
N PRO A 129 2.82 -5.44 -7.72
CA PRO A 129 1.60 -4.62 -7.70
C PRO A 129 0.40 -5.31 -8.34
N HIS A 130 0.60 -6.24 -9.27
CA HIS A 130 -0.46 -7.02 -9.90
C HIS A 130 -1.18 -7.99 -8.94
N LEU A 131 -0.66 -8.19 -7.73
CA LEU A 131 -1.26 -9.03 -6.69
C LEU A 131 -2.09 -8.24 -5.66
N ILE A 132 -2.10 -6.91 -5.74
CA ILE A 132 -2.94 -6.08 -4.86
C ILE A 132 -4.41 -6.48 -5.02
N GLY A 133 -5.11 -6.67 -3.89
CA GLY A 133 -6.49 -7.13 -3.85
C GLY A 133 -6.74 -8.60 -4.22
N LYS A 134 -5.70 -9.34 -4.64
CA LYS A 134 -5.83 -10.74 -5.10
C LYS A 134 -5.23 -11.77 -4.15
N ARG A 135 -4.48 -11.33 -3.13
CA ARG A 135 -3.86 -12.19 -2.12
C ARG A 135 -3.90 -11.50 -0.76
N SER A 136 -3.86 -12.27 0.30
CA SER A 136 -3.71 -11.75 1.66
C SER A 136 -2.25 -11.52 2.03
N SER A 137 -2.01 -10.64 2.99
CA SER A 137 -0.71 -10.39 3.59
C SER A 137 -0.52 -11.17 4.90
N SER A 138 0.67 -11.05 5.49
CA SER A 138 0.96 -11.54 6.84
C SER A 138 0.56 -10.51 7.93
N GLY A 139 -0.44 -9.68 7.63
CA GLY A 139 -0.97 -8.70 8.56
C GLY A 139 -0.83 -7.25 8.07
N CYS A 140 0.33 -6.82 7.59
CA CYS A 140 0.56 -5.48 7.08
C CYS A 140 -0.36 -5.11 5.91
N VAL A 141 -0.55 -3.82 5.71
CA VAL A 141 -1.33 -3.28 4.58
C VAL A 141 -0.39 -3.01 3.41
N ARG A 142 -0.66 -3.63 2.26
CA ARG A 142 0.12 -3.42 1.03
C ARG A 142 -0.65 -2.59 0.03
N LEU A 143 0.04 -1.62 -0.55
CA LEU A 143 -0.41 -0.78 -1.65
C LEU A 143 0.50 -0.99 -2.86
N THR A 144 0.13 -0.44 -4.01
CA THR A 144 1.11 -0.26 -5.08
C THR A 144 2.22 0.68 -4.61
N ASN A 145 3.38 0.67 -5.24
CA ASN A 145 4.47 1.59 -4.87
C ASN A 145 4.11 3.05 -5.13
N TRP A 146 3.26 3.33 -6.11
CA TRP A 146 2.76 4.68 -6.42
C TRP A 146 1.85 5.18 -5.32
N ASP A 147 0.80 4.42 -5.01
CA ASP A 147 -0.18 4.77 -3.97
C ASP A 147 0.49 4.92 -2.60
N ALA A 148 1.44 4.01 -2.29
CA ALA A 148 2.16 4.06 -1.02
C ALA A 148 3.05 5.31 -0.90
N ARG A 149 3.69 5.76 -2.00
CA ARG A 149 4.47 6.99 -2.02
C ARG A 149 3.59 8.22 -1.88
N GLU A 150 2.53 8.32 -2.68
CA GLU A 150 1.59 9.43 -2.60
C GLU A 150 1.02 9.59 -1.20
N LEU A 151 0.59 8.49 -0.58
CA LEU A 151 0.10 8.50 0.79
C LEU A 151 1.20 8.90 1.79
N ALA A 152 2.43 8.39 1.63
CA ALA A 152 3.55 8.67 2.51
C ALA A 152 3.98 10.14 2.48
N ASP A 153 3.91 10.78 1.33
CA ASP A 153 4.25 12.19 1.14
C ASP A 153 3.23 13.12 1.82
N ALA A 154 1.98 12.66 1.95
CA ALA A 154 0.87 13.42 2.52
C ALA A 154 0.58 13.12 4.01
N VAL A 155 1.13 12.03 4.57
CA VAL A 155 0.88 11.61 5.95
C VAL A 155 1.99 12.05 6.87
N LYS A 156 1.62 12.65 8.01
CA LYS A 156 2.54 13.09 9.07
C LYS A 156 2.49 12.14 10.27
N PRO A 157 3.54 12.10 11.12
CA PRO A 157 3.46 11.43 12.41
C PRO A 157 2.27 11.96 13.23
N GLY A 158 1.57 11.05 13.90
CA GLY A 158 0.37 11.40 14.68
C GLY A 158 -0.96 11.20 13.97
N VAL A 159 -0.97 10.96 12.66
CA VAL A 159 -2.21 10.70 11.89
C VAL A 159 -2.83 9.37 12.33
N PRO A 160 -4.10 9.35 12.75
CA PRO A 160 -4.80 8.13 13.13
C PRO A 160 -5.05 7.22 11.91
N VAL A 161 -4.81 5.92 12.11
CA VAL A 161 -5.09 4.85 11.15
C VAL A 161 -6.14 3.93 11.76
N VAL A 162 -7.36 3.98 11.24
CA VAL A 162 -8.52 3.26 11.76
C VAL A 162 -8.80 2.06 10.86
N PHE A 163 -9.03 0.90 11.47
CA PHE A 163 -9.38 -0.32 10.74
C PHE A 163 -10.87 -0.57 10.91
N VAL A 164 -11.59 -0.62 9.79
CA VAL A 164 -13.04 -0.87 9.72
C VAL A 164 -13.36 -2.15 8.97
N SER A 165 -14.53 -2.73 9.20
CA SER A 165 -15.04 -3.95 8.57
C SER A 165 -16.34 -3.68 7.86
#